data_172ce96dbd035ceae9e657f429adaf02
#
_entry.id   172ce96dbd035ceae9e657f429adaf02
#
_cell.length_a   1.000
_cell.length_b   1.000
_cell.length_c   1.000
_cell.angle_alpha   90.00
_cell.angle_beta   90.00
_cell.angle_gamma   90.00
#
_symmetry.space_group_name_H-M   'P 1'
#
loop_
_entity.id
_entity.type
_entity.pdbx_description
1 polymer ?
#
loop_
_entity_poly.entity_id
_entity_poly.type
_entity_poly.pdbx_seq_one_letter_code
_entity_poly.pdbx_strand_id
1 'polypeptide(L)'
;RRQRQMCIRDRGCIGSDTSCAILKAMLSVGYRIPEKNILLSTGTPKQKVDMLSAARMLQKKGYKIFATGGSSNFLTENGVENTRVYWPSEPERQPQALDMLHRKEIDMVVNIPKNLTAGELDNGYKIRRAAIDLNIPLITNARLASAFINAFCTMMPDDLAIKSWAEYK
;
A
#
# COMPACT_ATOMS: atom_id res chain seq x y z
N ARG A 1 8.68 -37.71 -8.74
CA ARG A 1 9.32 -36.61 -7.97
C ARG A 1 8.82 -35.30 -8.57
N ARG A 2 7.90 -34.60 -7.89
CA ARG A 2 7.55 -33.24 -8.26
C ARG A 2 8.75 -32.36 -7.93
N GLN A 3 9.43 -31.86 -8.94
CA GLN A 3 10.36 -30.73 -8.77
C GLN A 3 9.54 -29.56 -8.21
N ARG A 4 9.74 -29.22 -6.95
CA ARG A 4 9.33 -27.93 -6.44
C ARG A 4 10.20 -26.90 -7.16
N GLN A 5 9.62 -26.21 -8.14
CA GLN A 5 10.23 -24.98 -8.61
C GLN A 5 10.32 -24.06 -7.39
N MET A 6 11.53 -23.87 -6.88
CA MET A 6 11.78 -22.81 -5.92
C MET A 6 11.40 -21.52 -6.61
N CYS A 7 10.41 -20.83 -6.05
CA CYS A 7 10.02 -19.52 -6.55
C CYS A 7 11.22 -18.60 -6.34
N ILE A 8 11.88 -18.19 -7.43
CA ILE A 8 13.08 -17.33 -7.39
C ILE A 8 12.79 -16.00 -6.66
N ARG A 9 11.51 -15.69 -6.41
CA ARG A 9 11.02 -14.50 -5.73
C ARG A 9 10.82 -14.66 -4.23
N ASP A 10 10.92 -15.86 -3.69
CA ASP A 10 10.80 -16.07 -2.25
C ASP A 10 12.06 -15.51 -1.56
N ARG A 11 11.86 -14.53 -0.69
CA ARG A 11 12.91 -13.89 0.08
C ARG A 11 12.64 -14.04 1.56
N GLY A 12 13.58 -14.57 2.30
CA GLY A 12 13.59 -14.55 3.75
C GLY A 12 14.45 -13.40 4.25
N CYS A 13 13.93 -12.60 5.18
CA CYS A 13 14.67 -11.49 5.77
C CYS A 13 14.65 -11.56 7.28
N ILE A 14 15.77 -11.26 7.91
CA ILE A 14 15.91 -11.16 9.35
C ILE A 14 16.13 -9.69 9.72
N GLY A 15 15.39 -9.22 10.71
CA GLY A 15 15.51 -7.88 11.28
C GLY A 15 15.76 -7.90 12.77
N SER A 16 16.18 -6.77 13.33
CA SER A 16 16.29 -6.56 14.78
C SER A 16 14.92 -6.62 15.48
N ASP A 17 13.89 -6.26 14.75
CA ASP A 17 12.49 -6.27 15.16
C ASP A 17 11.58 -6.56 13.95
N THR A 18 10.28 -6.66 14.20
CA THR A 18 9.28 -6.96 13.17
C THR A 18 9.25 -5.91 12.07
N SER A 19 9.37 -4.62 12.41
CA SER A 19 9.33 -3.53 11.42
C SER A 19 10.53 -3.60 10.49
N CYS A 20 11.71 -3.81 11.03
CA CYS A 20 12.95 -4.01 10.27
C CYS A 20 12.84 -5.22 9.33
N ALA A 21 12.34 -6.36 9.83
CA ALA A 21 12.18 -7.57 9.03
C ALA A 21 11.20 -7.36 7.88
N ILE A 22 10.03 -6.74 8.14
CA ILE A 22 9.02 -6.43 7.12
C ILE A 22 9.60 -5.47 6.08
N LEU A 23 10.26 -4.39 6.50
CA LEU A 23 10.81 -3.40 5.58
C LEU A 23 11.87 -4.02 4.68
N LYS A 24 12.82 -4.79 5.23
CA LYS A 24 13.82 -5.54 4.46
C LYS A 24 13.16 -6.51 3.47
N ALA A 25 12.16 -7.27 3.91
CA ALA A 25 11.46 -8.22 3.05
C ALA A 25 10.76 -7.53 1.88
N MET A 26 10.04 -6.44 2.14
CA MET A 26 9.32 -5.69 1.10
C MET A 26 10.31 -5.06 0.09
N LEU A 27 11.36 -4.42 0.57
CA LEU A 27 12.40 -3.84 -0.30
C LEU A 27 13.11 -4.91 -1.14
N SER A 28 13.38 -6.09 -0.58
CA SER A 28 14.08 -7.19 -1.27
C SER A 28 13.30 -7.75 -2.45
N VAL A 29 11.98 -7.63 -2.46
CA VAL A 29 11.10 -8.06 -3.57
C VAL A 29 10.71 -6.91 -4.51
N GLY A 30 11.36 -5.75 -4.37
CA GLY A 30 11.21 -4.62 -5.29
C GLY A 30 10.15 -3.59 -4.90
N TYR A 31 9.57 -3.68 -3.70
CA TYR A 31 8.77 -2.58 -3.17
C TYR A 31 9.67 -1.37 -2.92
N ARG A 32 9.12 -0.19 -3.13
CA ARG A 32 9.79 1.07 -2.85
C ARG A 32 9.06 1.81 -1.76
N ILE A 33 9.79 2.57 -0.97
CA ILE A 33 9.19 3.51 -0.03
C ILE A 33 8.58 4.65 -0.86
N PRO A 34 7.29 4.99 -0.68
CA PRO A 34 6.65 6.07 -1.43
C PRO A 34 7.30 7.42 -1.09
N GLU A 35 7.35 8.31 -2.06
CA GLU A 35 7.94 9.66 -1.86
C GLU A 35 6.94 10.65 -1.29
N LYS A 36 5.73 10.72 -1.87
CA LYS A 36 4.74 11.75 -1.51
C LYS A 36 3.29 11.26 -1.47
N ASN A 37 2.86 10.49 -2.45
CA ASN A 37 1.44 10.31 -2.77
C ASN A 37 1.02 8.85 -2.62
N ILE A 38 0.02 8.61 -1.79
CA ILE A 38 -0.46 7.27 -1.50
C ILE A 38 -1.97 7.19 -1.79
N LEU A 39 -2.38 6.20 -2.56
CA LEU A 39 -3.78 5.90 -2.83
C LEU A 39 -4.29 4.84 -1.84
N LEU A 40 -5.30 5.20 -1.05
CA LEU A 40 -5.97 4.30 -0.12
C LEU A 40 -7.40 3.99 -0.59
N SER A 41 -7.67 2.72 -0.79
CA SER A 41 -9.00 2.18 -1.07
C SER A 41 -9.25 0.97 -0.20
N THR A 42 -9.90 1.18 0.94
CA THR A 42 -10.16 0.15 1.95
C THR A 42 -11.64 -0.23 1.95
N GLY A 43 -11.92 -1.53 1.91
CA GLY A 43 -13.26 -2.03 1.71
C GLY A 43 -14.14 -1.99 2.95
N THR A 44 -13.96 -2.92 3.88
CA THR A 44 -14.86 -3.09 5.04
C THR A 44 -14.60 -2.08 6.16
N PRO A 45 -15.60 -1.77 7.02
CA PRO A 45 -15.41 -0.89 8.17
C PRO A 45 -14.26 -1.33 9.08
N LYS A 46 -14.12 -2.62 9.34
CA LYS A 46 -13.01 -3.17 10.15
C LYS A 46 -11.65 -2.84 9.53
N GLN A 47 -11.50 -3.06 8.22
CA GLN A 47 -10.25 -2.76 7.52
C GLN A 47 -9.92 -1.26 7.52
N LYS A 48 -10.95 -0.40 7.48
CA LYS A 48 -10.76 1.05 7.61
C LYS A 48 -10.22 1.44 8.98
N VAL A 49 -10.76 0.83 10.05
CA VAL A 49 -10.27 1.03 11.41
C VAL A 49 -8.83 0.54 11.55
N ASP A 50 -8.51 -0.65 11.02
CA ASP A 50 -7.15 -1.21 11.03
C ASP A 50 -6.13 -0.30 10.32
N MET A 51 -6.58 0.44 9.30
CA MET A 51 -5.73 1.36 8.53
C MET A 51 -5.65 2.78 9.09
N LEU A 52 -6.51 3.14 10.05
CA LEU A 52 -6.61 4.52 10.55
C LEU A 52 -5.32 5.02 11.21
N SER A 53 -4.69 4.17 12.01
CA SER A 53 -3.42 4.50 12.66
C SER A 53 -2.32 4.74 11.63
N ALA A 54 -2.24 3.89 10.60
CA ALA A 54 -1.30 4.04 9.50
C ALA A 54 -1.55 5.32 8.70
N ALA A 55 -2.81 5.65 8.41
CA ALA A 55 -3.17 6.89 7.71
C ALA A 55 -2.77 8.15 8.51
N ARG A 56 -2.96 8.14 9.83
CA ARG A 56 -2.49 9.23 10.70
C ARG A 56 -0.97 9.36 10.71
N MET A 57 -0.25 8.25 10.66
CA MET A 57 1.22 8.28 10.57
C MET A 57 1.69 8.86 9.22
N LEU A 58 1.04 8.48 8.13
CA LEU A 58 1.32 9.04 6.80
C LEU A 58 1.12 10.56 6.80
N GLN A 59 -0.01 11.04 7.33
CA GLN A 59 -0.29 12.48 7.45
C GLN A 59 0.79 13.19 8.28
N LYS A 60 1.15 12.63 9.43
CA LYS A 60 2.19 13.18 10.31
C LYS A 60 3.56 13.26 9.63
N LYS A 61 3.85 12.36 8.71
CA LYS A 61 5.09 12.34 7.92
C LYS A 61 5.03 13.21 6.67
N GLY A 62 3.90 13.88 6.41
CA GLY A 62 3.74 14.80 5.28
C GLY A 62 3.34 14.12 3.95
N TYR A 63 2.94 12.86 3.98
CA TYR A 63 2.40 12.19 2.79
C TYR A 63 1.02 12.73 2.43
N LYS A 64 0.77 12.88 1.13
CA LYS A 64 -0.55 13.19 0.60
C LYS A 64 -1.34 11.90 0.43
N ILE A 65 -2.52 11.85 1.02
CA ILE A 65 -3.41 10.70 0.96
C ILE A 65 -4.51 10.99 -0.06
N PHE A 66 -4.61 10.13 -1.06
CA PHE A 66 -5.72 10.06 -2.00
C PHE A 66 -6.60 8.89 -1.61
N ALA A 67 -7.91 9.07 -1.57
CA ALA A 67 -8.80 8.01 -1.12
C ALA A 67 -10.06 7.93 -1.96
N THR A 68 -10.53 6.70 -2.22
CA THR A 68 -11.77 6.46 -2.95
C THR A 68 -12.98 6.56 -2.03
N GLY A 69 -14.08 7.09 -2.54
CA GLY A 69 -15.43 7.10 -1.99
C GLY A 69 -15.55 6.95 -0.47
N GLY A 70 -15.97 5.76 -0.04
CA GLY A 70 -16.19 5.46 1.38
C GLY A 70 -14.92 5.44 2.24
N SER A 71 -13.73 5.31 1.66
CA SER A 71 -12.46 5.45 2.40
C SER A 71 -12.18 6.92 2.69
N SER A 72 -12.43 7.81 1.72
CA SER A 72 -12.28 9.25 1.88
C SER A 72 -13.20 9.78 2.98
N ASN A 73 -14.49 9.44 2.94
CA ASN A 73 -15.45 9.85 3.97
C ASN A 73 -14.99 9.42 5.37
N PHE A 74 -14.62 8.15 5.52
CA PHE A 74 -14.15 7.62 6.80
C PHE A 74 -12.90 8.34 7.33
N LEU A 75 -11.92 8.62 6.46
CA LEU A 75 -10.71 9.35 6.84
C LEU A 75 -11.03 10.76 7.30
N THR A 76 -11.90 11.48 6.57
CA THR A 76 -12.32 12.84 6.89
C THR A 76 -13.07 12.89 8.23
N GLU A 77 -14.00 11.95 8.47
CA GLU A 77 -14.72 11.82 9.75
C GLU A 77 -13.78 11.57 10.95
N ASN A 78 -12.63 10.97 10.69
CA ASN A 78 -11.62 10.68 11.72
C ASN A 78 -10.46 11.72 11.76
N GLY A 79 -10.62 12.87 11.10
CA GLY A 79 -9.66 13.97 11.14
C GLY A 79 -8.37 13.73 10.35
N VAL A 80 -8.40 12.83 9.37
CA VAL A 80 -7.27 12.59 8.46
C VAL A 80 -7.51 13.33 7.15
N GLU A 81 -6.63 14.27 6.83
CA GLU A 81 -6.67 15.00 5.57
C GLU A 81 -6.45 14.05 4.39
N ASN A 82 -7.32 14.15 3.41
CA ASN A 82 -7.21 13.35 2.20
C ASN A 82 -7.88 14.05 1.02
N THR A 83 -7.46 13.67 -0.18
CA THR A 83 -8.09 14.11 -1.42
C THR A 83 -8.93 12.96 -1.97
N ARG A 84 -10.22 13.21 -2.15
CA ARG A 84 -11.11 12.23 -2.74
C ARG A 84 -10.77 12.02 -4.22
N VAL A 85 -10.68 10.75 -4.61
CA VAL A 85 -10.54 10.32 -6.01
C VAL A 85 -11.69 9.40 -6.39
N TYR A 86 -11.96 9.33 -7.68
CA TYR A 86 -13.12 8.62 -8.20
C TYR A 86 -12.71 7.37 -8.99
N TRP A 87 -13.65 6.44 -9.05
CA TRP A 87 -13.49 5.17 -9.74
C TRP A 87 -13.65 5.33 -11.26
N PRO A 88 -13.06 4.42 -12.06
CA PRO A 88 -13.29 4.42 -13.52
C PRO A 88 -14.75 4.30 -13.94
N SER A 89 -15.61 3.80 -13.06
CA SER A 89 -17.06 3.75 -13.29
C SER A 89 -17.79 5.09 -13.09
N GLU A 90 -17.09 6.13 -12.64
CA GLU A 90 -17.62 7.48 -12.43
C GLU A 90 -16.87 8.50 -13.31
N PRO A 91 -16.91 8.37 -14.66
CA PRO A 91 -16.04 9.12 -15.57
C PRO A 91 -16.28 10.64 -15.54
N GLU A 92 -17.46 11.07 -15.14
CA GLU A 92 -17.83 12.49 -15.02
C GLU A 92 -17.14 13.21 -13.86
N ARG A 93 -16.55 12.47 -12.91
CA ARG A 93 -16.01 13.01 -11.67
C ARG A 93 -14.48 13.02 -11.70
N GLN A 94 -13.91 14.07 -11.15
CA GLN A 94 -12.45 14.26 -11.11
C GLN A 94 -11.97 14.55 -9.67
N PRO A 95 -10.72 14.20 -9.32
CA PRO A 95 -9.75 13.47 -10.14
C PRO A 95 -10.03 11.97 -10.20
N GLN A 96 -9.72 11.36 -11.34
CA GLN A 96 -9.85 9.90 -11.54
C GLN A 96 -8.62 9.17 -10.98
N ALA A 97 -8.85 8.14 -10.17
CA ALA A 97 -7.77 7.33 -9.61
C ALA A 97 -6.90 6.68 -10.69
N LEU A 98 -7.52 6.21 -11.77
CA LEU A 98 -6.81 5.56 -12.87
C LEU A 98 -5.91 6.53 -13.64
N ASP A 99 -6.39 7.75 -13.90
CA ASP A 99 -5.61 8.78 -14.61
C ASP A 99 -4.38 9.20 -13.80
N MET A 100 -4.54 9.34 -12.48
CA MET A 100 -3.42 9.66 -11.58
C MET A 100 -2.34 8.57 -11.58
N LEU A 101 -2.74 7.29 -11.67
CA LEU A 101 -1.80 6.18 -11.81
C LEU A 101 -1.04 6.27 -13.13
N HIS A 102 -1.74 6.50 -14.26
CA HIS A 102 -1.11 6.64 -15.58
C HIS A 102 -0.16 7.83 -15.66
N ARG A 103 -0.47 8.93 -14.98
CA ARG A 103 0.43 10.09 -14.87
C ARG A 103 1.57 9.89 -13.87
N LYS A 104 1.63 8.74 -13.21
CA LYS A 104 2.61 8.43 -12.17
C LYS A 104 2.62 9.43 -11.00
N GLU A 105 1.44 9.96 -10.70
CA GLU A 105 1.24 10.86 -9.57
C GLU A 105 1.07 10.12 -8.23
N ILE A 106 0.92 8.80 -8.27
CA ILE A 106 0.76 7.93 -7.10
C ILE A 106 1.99 7.03 -6.96
N ASP A 107 2.59 7.05 -5.77
CA ASP A 107 3.81 6.29 -5.47
C ASP A 107 3.52 4.90 -4.87
N MET A 108 2.38 4.73 -4.22
CA MET A 108 1.94 3.47 -3.63
C MET A 108 0.42 3.35 -3.65
N VAL A 109 -0.06 2.15 -3.89
CA VAL A 109 -1.49 1.81 -3.88
C VAL A 109 -1.79 0.80 -2.79
N VAL A 110 -2.74 1.12 -1.93
CA VAL A 110 -3.41 0.16 -1.04
C VAL A 110 -4.83 -0.02 -1.55
N ASN A 111 -5.14 -1.18 -2.12
CA ASN A 111 -6.47 -1.47 -2.63
C ASN A 111 -7.00 -2.78 -2.04
N ILE A 112 -7.92 -2.66 -1.09
CA ILE A 112 -8.50 -3.77 -0.35
C ILE A 112 -9.98 -3.88 -0.72
N PRO A 113 -10.42 -4.96 -1.39
CA PRO A 113 -11.80 -5.12 -1.83
C PRO A 113 -12.78 -5.15 -0.66
N LYS A 114 -13.96 -4.56 -0.85
CA LYS A 114 -15.05 -4.59 0.13
C LYS A 114 -15.81 -5.91 0.08
N ASN A 115 -16.13 -6.35 -1.12
CA ASN A 115 -16.91 -7.55 -1.40
C ASN A 115 -16.53 -8.10 -2.78
N LEU A 116 -17.20 -9.18 -3.20
CA LEU A 116 -16.97 -9.83 -4.49
C LEU A 116 -18.04 -9.45 -5.53
N THR A 117 -18.69 -8.28 -5.40
CA THR A 117 -19.62 -7.83 -6.44
C THR A 117 -18.89 -7.49 -7.72
N ALA A 118 -19.52 -7.75 -8.87
CA ALA A 118 -18.88 -7.55 -10.18
C ALA A 118 -18.38 -6.13 -10.41
N GLY A 119 -19.13 -5.11 -10.01
CA GLY A 119 -18.72 -3.70 -10.16
C GLY A 119 -17.53 -3.31 -9.30
N GLU A 120 -17.47 -3.80 -8.04
CA GLU A 120 -16.33 -3.55 -7.16
C GLU A 120 -15.08 -4.30 -7.62
N LEU A 121 -15.27 -5.53 -8.12
CA LEU A 121 -14.18 -6.31 -8.70
C LEU A 121 -13.61 -5.65 -9.95
N ASP A 122 -14.46 -5.13 -10.85
CA ASP A 122 -14.02 -4.47 -12.08
C ASP A 122 -13.22 -3.18 -11.81
N ASN A 123 -13.77 -2.29 -10.99
CA ASN A 123 -13.10 -1.05 -10.62
C ASN A 123 -11.77 -1.31 -9.87
N GLY A 124 -11.82 -2.16 -8.87
CA GLY A 124 -10.63 -2.56 -8.14
C GLY A 124 -9.61 -3.30 -9.00
N TYR A 125 -10.07 -4.12 -9.93
CA TYR A 125 -9.20 -4.81 -10.89
C TYR A 125 -8.45 -3.82 -11.79
N LYS A 126 -9.14 -2.83 -12.37
CA LYS A 126 -8.53 -1.82 -13.24
C LYS A 126 -7.42 -1.06 -12.51
N ILE A 127 -7.67 -0.65 -11.26
CA ILE A 127 -6.66 0.05 -10.45
C ILE A 127 -5.48 -0.88 -10.12
N ARG A 128 -5.74 -2.10 -9.67
CA ARG A 128 -4.66 -3.06 -9.35
C ARG A 128 -3.85 -3.42 -10.59
N ARG A 129 -4.51 -3.62 -11.73
CA ARG A 129 -3.83 -3.91 -12.99
C ARG A 129 -2.95 -2.76 -13.43
N ALA A 130 -3.46 -1.53 -13.41
CA ALA A 130 -2.67 -0.35 -13.73
C ALA A 130 -1.46 -0.18 -12.79
N ALA A 131 -1.64 -0.38 -11.50
CA ALA A 131 -0.52 -0.31 -10.55
C ALA A 131 0.59 -1.32 -10.89
N ILE A 132 0.22 -2.57 -11.23
CA ILE A 132 1.19 -3.61 -11.63
C ILE A 132 1.87 -3.25 -12.94
N ASP A 133 1.12 -2.86 -13.96
CA ASP A 133 1.65 -2.54 -15.29
C ASP A 133 2.59 -1.32 -15.27
N LEU A 134 2.33 -0.37 -14.38
CA LEU A 134 3.15 0.83 -14.16
C LEU A 134 4.26 0.63 -13.12
N ASN A 135 4.41 -0.58 -12.58
CA ASN A 135 5.37 -0.91 -11.52
C ASN A 135 5.25 -0.01 -10.27
N ILE A 136 4.02 0.31 -9.90
CA ILE A 136 3.71 1.03 -8.66
C ILE A 136 3.47 0.00 -7.55
N PRO A 137 4.10 0.13 -6.37
CA PRO A 137 3.88 -0.75 -5.23
C PRO A 137 2.40 -0.90 -4.89
N LEU A 138 1.91 -2.14 -4.88
CA LEU A 138 0.51 -2.46 -4.62
C LEU A 138 0.39 -3.38 -3.42
N ILE A 139 -0.44 -3.02 -2.46
CA ILE A 139 -0.77 -3.86 -1.30
C ILE A 139 -2.29 -4.07 -1.25
N THR A 140 -2.70 -5.33 -1.12
CA THR A 140 -4.12 -5.74 -1.10
C THR A 140 -4.58 -6.29 0.25
N ASN A 141 -3.72 -6.25 1.26
CA ASN A 141 -4.01 -6.70 2.61
C ASN A 141 -3.82 -5.57 3.62
N ALA A 142 -4.84 -5.30 4.46
CA ALA A 142 -4.84 -4.19 5.41
C ALA A 142 -3.74 -4.31 6.47
N ARG A 143 -3.52 -5.51 7.01
CA ARG A 143 -2.49 -5.73 8.03
C ARG A 143 -1.09 -5.53 7.48
N LEU A 144 -0.82 -6.08 6.28
CA LEU A 144 0.46 -5.89 5.62
C LEU A 144 0.69 -4.42 5.28
N ALA A 145 -0.34 -3.71 4.76
CA ALA A 145 -0.26 -2.30 4.45
C ALA A 145 0.04 -1.46 5.71
N SER A 146 -0.67 -1.70 6.79
CA SER A 146 -0.44 -1.03 8.08
C SER A 146 0.95 -1.30 8.62
N ALA A 147 1.41 -2.56 8.59
CA ALA A 147 2.74 -2.94 9.06
C ALA A 147 3.86 -2.32 8.21
N PHE A 148 3.71 -2.29 6.88
CA PHE A 148 4.69 -1.69 5.98
C PHE A 148 4.73 -0.16 6.13
N ILE A 149 3.57 0.50 6.23
CA ILE A 149 3.48 1.94 6.50
C ILE A 149 4.15 2.28 7.84
N ASN A 150 3.85 1.52 8.88
CA ASN A 150 4.47 1.69 10.18
C ASN A 150 5.99 1.54 10.09
N ALA A 151 6.46 0.52 9.39
CA ALA A 151 7.89 0.26 9.23
C ALA A 151 8.62 1.43 8.56
N PHE A 152 8.18 1.89 7.39
CA PHE A 152 8.88 2.98 6.70
C PHE A 152 8.61 4.38 7.31
N CYS A 153 7.56 4.54 8.10
CA CYS A 153 7.35 5.78 8.86
C CYS A 153 8.19 5.87 10.13
N THR A 154 8.62 4.75 10.69
CA THR A 154 9.42 4.68 11.93
C THR A 154 10.91 4.47 11.68
N MET A 155 11.27 3.85 10.57
CA MET A 155 12.65 3.51 10.21
C MET A 155 13.06 4.21 8.92
N MET A 156 14.28 4.72 8.88
CA MET A 156 14.87 5.20 7.62
C MET A 156 15.57 4.04 6.90
N PRO A 157 15.66 4.07 5.56
CA PRO A 157 16.41 3.06 4.81
C PRO A 157 17.87 2.91 5.28
N ASP A 158 18.48 4.01 5.70
CA ASP A 158 19.86 4.05 6.20
C ASP A 158 20.01 3.36 7.56
N ASP A 159 18.92 3.20 8.32
CA ASP A 159 18.92 2.46 9.59
C ASP A 159 18.90 0.93 9.37
N LEU A 160 18.72 0.49 8.13
CA LEU A 160 18.67 -0.92 7.78
C LEU A 160 20.09 -1.51 7.70
N ALA A 161 20.63 -1.96 8.83
CA ALA A 161 21.89 -2.67 8.83
C ALA A 161 21.84 -3.92 7.93
N ILE A 162 22.71 -3.96 6.92
CA ILE A 162 22.93 -5.16 6.11
C ILE A 162 23.92 -6.03 6.86
N LYS A 163 23.48 -7.22 7.27
CA LYS A 163 24.30 -8.19 7.98
C LYS A 163 24.35 -9.50 7.22
N SER A 164 25.47 -10.16 7.23
CA SER A 164 25.58 -11.53 6.74
C SER A 164 24.85 -12.50 7.69
N TRP A 165 24.51 -13.67 7.20
CA TRP A 165 23.86 -14.71 8.03
C TRP A 165 24.65 -15.04 9.31
N ALA A 166 25.97 -15.06 9.22
CA ALA A 166 26.87 -15.39 10.34
C ALA A 166 26.88 -14.33 11.46
N GLU A 167 26.42 -13.12 11.20
CA GLU A 167 26.33 -12.01 12.16
C GLU A 167 25.03 -12.01 12.98
N TYR A 168 24.06 -12.86 12.61
CA TYR A 168 22.86 -13.11 13.40
C TYR A 168 23.14 -14.28 14.36
N LYS A 169 23.48 -13.97 15.60
CA LYS A 169 23.68 -14.92 16.69
C LYS A 169 22.47 -14.97 17.59
#